data_4f49a225c0393f25093d8d7bd1310dc9
#
_entry.id   4f49a225c0393f25093d8d7bd1310dc9
#
_cell.length_a   1.000
_cell.length_b   1.000
_cell.length_c   1.000
_cell.angle_alpha   90.00
_cell.angle_beta   90.00
_cell.angle_gamma   90.00
#
_symmetry.space_group_name_H-M   'P 1'
#
loop_
_entity.id
_entity.type
_entity.pdbx_description
1 polymer ?
#
loop_
_entity_poly.entity_id
_entity_poly.type
_entity_poly.pdbx_seq_one_letter_code
_entity_poly.pdbx_strand_id
1 'polypeptide(L)'
;MRMAEWREALRKAKTAKERTSTPRVKMPELAADYRVTCNEEVNQGLTIEMAMAEASRCLDCANPQCVTGCPVGIDIPGFIKNVERGEFAEAARVIKKTSALPAVCGRVCPQEKQCESLCIHTKMKHEAVAIGYLERFVADWARSHGSADEEKPAANGIKVAVVGSGPAGLAFAGDMAKRGYSVTVYEALHEIGGVLKYGIPEFRLPNAIVDTEIDGLRRLGVEFESNCIVGKTLSYDDLHAMGFKGIFVASGAGLPRFMNIPGENLNGVMSSNEFLTRVNLMGAARQDEDTPVLHGHNVAVIGGGNTAMDSVRTARRMGAENVMLVYRRSEDEMPARREEVKHAKEEGVRFLTLHNPLEYEGDEKGNVRLMRLQRMELGEPDESGRRSPVAVDGAVEDVPVDLVIVSVGVSPNPLIPNAIPELEVSRRGTIVVDESTMRSSLPDIYAGGDIVRGGATVILAMGDGRRAAAEMDKSLQNQ
;
A
#
# COMPACT_ATOMS: atom_id res chain seq x y z
N MET A 1 -21.87 -18.52 -9.51
CA MET A 1 -22.40 -18.11 -8.19
C MET A 1 -23.59 -17.16 -8.25
N ARG A 2 -23.66 -16.16 -9.18
CA ARG A 2 -24.76 -15.17 -9.24
C ARG A 2 -26.16 -15.80 -9.41
N MET A 3 -26.27 -16.96 -10.04
CA MET A 3 -27.52 -17.70 -10.30
C MET A 3 -27.98 -18.60 -9.13
N ALA A 4 -27.27 -18.61 -8.00
CA ALA A 4 -27.68 -19.37 -6.83
C ALA A 4 -29.03 -18.84 -6.27
N GLU A 5 -29.92 -19.74 -5.90
CA GLU A 5 -31.29 -19.42 -5.42
C GLU A 5 -31.31 -18.46 -4.24
N TRP A 6 -30.38 -18.66 -3.28
CA TRP A 6 -30.27 -17.76 -2.11
C TRP A 6 -29.92 -16.33 -2.53
N ARG A 7 -29.12 -16.14 -3.58
CA ARG A 7 -28.70 -14.84 -4.08
C ARG A 7 -29.84 -14.15 -4.82
N GLU A 8 -30.67 -14.92 -5.51
CA GLU A 8 -31.91 -14.42 -6.12
C GLU A 8 -32.93 -14.00 -5.06
N ALA A 9 -33.07 -14.78 -3.99
CA ALA A 9 -33.91 -14.44 -2.85
C ALA A 9 -33.50 -13.10 -2.23
N LEU A 10 -32.22 -12.85 -2.00
CA LEU A 10 -31.72 -11.56 -1.51
C LEU A 10 -32.04 -10.39 -2.46
N ARG A 11 -31.96 -10.61 -3.79
CA ARG A 11 -32.34 -9.57 -4.78
C ARG A 11 -33.82 -9.25 -4.72
N LYS A 12 -34.66 -10.24 -4.47
CA LYS A 12 -36.12 -10.07 -4.34
C LYS A 12 -36.53 -9.45 -3.02
N ALA A 13 -35.78 -9.68 -1.94
CA ALA A 13 -36.09 -9.21 -0.58
C ALA A 13 -36.02 -7.67 -0.45
N LYS A 14 -35.17 -7.00 -1.23
CA LYS A 14 -35.05 -5.54 -1.27
C LYS A 14 -35.00 -5.06 -2.71
N THR A 15 -35.80 -4.06 -3.02
CA THR A 15 -35.78 -3.41 -4.34
C THR A 15 -34.48 -2.60 -4.56
N ALA A 16 -34.16 -2.31 -5.82
CA ALA A 16 -33.03 -1.45 -6.15
C ALA A 16 -33.15 -0.05 -5.51
N LYS A 17 -34.36 0.49 -5.42
CA LYS A 17 -34.63 1.78 -4.80
C LYS A 17 -34.33 1.75 -3.30
N GLU A 18 -34.76 0.74 -2.58
CA GLU A 18 -34.45 0.57 -1.14
C GLU A 18 -32.95 0.44 -0.90
N ARG A 19 -32.24 -0.35 -1.73
CA ARG A 19 -30.78 -0.51 -1.64
C ARG A 19 -30.04 0.79 -1.88
N THR A 20 -30.45 1.58 -2.84
CA THR A 20 -29.77 2.84 -3.20
C THR A 20 -30.12 3.99 -2.26
N SER A 21 -31.31 3.97 -1.64
CA SER A 21 -31.72 4.98 -0.65
C SER A 21 -31.15 4.74 0.76
N THR A 22 -30.62 3.54 1.03
CA THR A 22 -29.95 3.25 2.31
C THR A 22 -28.66 4.07 2.37
N PRO A 23 -28.41 4.88 3.42
CA PRO A 23 -27.18 5.67 3.53
C PRO A 23 -25.95 4.76 3.72
N ARG A 24 -24.79 5.22 3.25
CA ARG A 24 -23.51 4.54 3.49
C ARG A 24 -23.19 4.52 4.97
N VAL A 25 -22.76 3.38 5.48
CA VAL A 25 -22.29 3.23 6.85
C VAL A 25 -20.99 4.02 7.04
N LYS A 26 -20.91 4.76 8.13
CA LYS A 26 -19.68 5.47 8.52
C LYS A 26 -18.76 4.53 9.30
N MET A 27 -17.47 4.59 9.00
CA MET A 27 -16.45 3.89 9.76
C MET A 27 -16.36 4.49 11.17
N PRO A 28 -16.46 3.71 12.24
CA PRO A 28 -16.11 4.17 13.57
C PRO A 28 -14.62 4.51 13.64
N GLU A 29 -14.29 5.68 14.18
CA GLU A 29 -12.93 6.20 14.26
C GLU A 29 -12.62 6.63 15.70
N LEU A 30 -11.34 6.52 16.11
CA LEU A 30 -10.88 7.13 17.37
C LEU A 30 -11.00 8.65 17.28
N ALA A 31 -11.37 9.30 18.39
CA ALA A 31 -11.46 10.76 18.47
C ALA A 31 -10.11 11.42 18.15
N ALA A 32 -10.14 12.56 17.45
CA ALA A 32 -8.94 13.19 16.91
C ALA A 32 -7.93 13.63 17.97
N ASP A 33 -8.42 14.13 19.12
CA ASP A 33 -7.63 14.54 20.27
C ASP A 33 -6.98 13.35 21.00
N TYR A 34 -7.65 12.21 21.03
CA TYR A 34 -7.10 10.98 21.60
C TYR A 34 -6.09 10.33 20.67
N ARG A 35 -6.43 10.14 19.39
CA ARG A 35 -5.61 9.37 18.45
C ARG A 35 -4.25 9.98 18.14
N VAL A 36 -4.04 11.30 18.37
CA VAL A 36 -2.73 11.93 18.25
C VAL A 36 -1.77 11.58 19.38
N THR A 37 -2.25 10.99 20.47
CA THR A 37 -1.45 10.61 21.65
C THR A 37 -1.06 9.14 21.66
N CYS A 38 -1.52 8.34 20.69
CA CYS A 38 -1.28 6.91 20.64
C CYS A 38 -1.02 6.40 19.21
N ASN A 39 -0.56 5.15 19.10
CA ASN A 39 -0.38 4.45 17.83
C ASN A 39 -1.46 3.37 17.59
N GLU A 40 -2.57 3.42 18.32
CA GLU A 40 -3.71 2.53 18.09
C GLU A 40 -4.32 2.76 16.70
N GLU A 41 -4.85 1.69 16.10
CA GLU A 41 -5.50 1.78 14.79
C GLU A 41 -6.66 2.78 14.83
N VAL A 42 -6.64 3.79 13.97
CA VAL A 42 -7.62 4.89 13.97
C VAL A 42 -9.01 4.42 13.61
N ASN A 43 -9.12 3.66 12.53
CA ASN A 43 -10.37 3.05 12.09
C ASN A 43 -10.68 1.81 12.95
N GLN A 44 -11.85 1.76 13.57
CA GLN A 44 -12.18 0.71 14.54
C GLN A 44 -12.90 -0.51 13.94
N GLY A 45 -13.18 -0.49 12.62
CA GLY A 45 -13.92 -1.56 11.95
C GLY A 45 -15.44 -1.44 12.11
N LEU A 46 -16.15 -2.31 11.40
CA LEU A 46 -17.61 -2.38 11.46
C LEU A 46 -18.09 -3.46 12.45
N THR A 47 -19.23 -3.22 13.11
CA THR A 47 -19.94 -4.30 13.78
C THR A 47 -20.63 -5.22 12.76
N ILE A 48 -21.12 -6.38 13.20
CA ILE A 48 -21.87 -7.32 12.35
C ILE A 48 -23.08 -6.62 11.72
N GLU A 49 -23.85 -5.88 12.52
CA GLU A 49 -25.06 -5.18 12.08
C GLU A 49 -24.71 -4.09 11.04
N MET A 50 -23.65 -3.32 11.28
CA MET A 50 -23.17 -2.30 10.35
C MET A 50 -22.72 -2.93 9.02
N ALA A 51 -21.96 -4.02 9.08
CA ALA A 51 -21.48 -4.72 7.89
C ALA A 51 -22.64 -5.31 7.07
N MET A 52 -23.61 -5.96 7.71
CA MET A 52 -24.80 -6.48 7.02
C MET A 52 -25.66 -5.37 6.42
N ALA A 53 -25.82 -4.25 7.14
CA ALA A 53 -26.55 -3.07 6.63
C ALA A 53 -25.87 -2.50 5.40
N GLU A 54 -24.54 -2.30 5.42
CA GLU A 54 -23.77 -1.82 4.28
C GLU A 54 -23.79 -2.81 3.10
N ALA A 55 -23.63 -4.11 3.37
CA ALA A 55 -23.71 -5.16 2.37
C ALA A 55 -25.06 -5.19 1.65
N SER A 56 -26.15 -4.87 2.37
CA SER A 56 -27.50 -4.82 1.82
C SER A 56 -27.69 -3.74 0.74
N ARG A 57 -26.80 -2.74 0.68
CA ARG A 57 -26.81 -1.70 -0.35
C ARG A 57 -26.39 -2.23 -1.74
N CYS A 58 -25.59 -3.30 -1.79
CA CYS A 58 -25.08 -3.85 -3.04
C CYS A 58 -26.22 -4.36 -3.95
N LEU A 59 -26.28 -3.86 -5.20
CA LEU A 59 -27.29 -4.23 -6.20
C LEU A 59 -27.07 -5.60 -6.85
N ASP A 60 -25.95 -6.26 -6.58
CA ASP A 60 -25.59 -7.53 -7.20
C ASP A 60 -25.64 -7.46 -8.75
N CYS A 61 -24.93 -6.49 -9.33
CA CYS A 61 -24.94 -6.18 -10.75
C CYS A 61 -24.64 -7.39 -11.64
N ALA A 62 -25.26 -7.50 -12.80
CA ALA A 62 -24.99 -8.55 -13.78
C ALA A 62 -23.57 -8.42 -14.37
N ASN A 63 -23.13 -7.18 -14.61
CA ASN A 63 -21.78 -6.82 -15.04
C ASN A 63 -21.15 -5.89 -14.00
N PRO A 64 -20.52 -6.43 -12.95
CA PRO A 64 -20.05 -5.65 -11.81
C PRO A 64 -18.76 -4.92 -12.15
N GLN A 65 -18.83 -3.65 -12.52
CA GLN A 65 -17.68 -2.82 -12.85
C GLN A 65 -16.71 -2.67 -11.68
N CYS A 66 -17.17 -2.76 -10.42
CA CYS A 66 -16.29 -2.75 -9.26
C CYS A 66 -15.23 -3.86 -9.29
N VAL A 67 -15.53 -5.02 -9.90
CA VAL A 67 -14.56 -6.12 -10.07
C VAL A 67 -13.42 -5.71 -11.01
N THR A 68 -13.72 -5.02 -12.11
CA THR A 68 -12.68 -4.53 -13.04
C THR A 68 -11.79 -3.45 -12.42
N GLY A 69 -12.29 -2.76 -11.40
CA GLY A 69 -11.52 -1.78 -10.62
C GLY A 69 -10.62 -2.41 -9.55
N CYS A 70 -10.70 -3.72 -9.34
CA CYS A 70 -9.84 -4.44 -8.40
C CYS A 70 -8.68 -5.12 -9.15
N PRO A 71 -7.41 -4.70 -8.94
CA PRO A 71 -6.25 -5.27 -9.64
C PRO A 71 -6.04 -6.78 -9.44
N VAL A 72 -6.57 -7.35 -8.35
CA VAL A 72 -6.53 -8.80 -8.09
C VAL A 72 -7.84 -9.53 -8.45
N GLY A 73 -8.85 -8.80 -8.93
CA GLY A 73 -10.08 -9.38 -9.47
C GLY A 73 -10.96 -10.09 -8.45
N ILE A 74 -11.12 -9.55 -7.23
CA ILE A 74 -12.02 -10.11 -6.20
C ILE A 74 -13.46 -10.17 -6.76
N ASP A 75 -14.17 -11.30 -6.57
CA ASP A 75 -15.62 -11.39 -6.79
C ASP A 75 -16.36 -10.54 -5.73
N ILE A 76 -16.33 -9.22 -5.93
CA ILE A 76 -16.85 -8.23 -4.97
C ILE A 76 -18.33 -8.47 -4.68
N PRO A 77 -19.25 -8.61 -5.66
CA PRO A 77 -20.64 -8.93 -5.34
C PRO A 77 -20.79 -10.29 -4.65
N GLY A 78 -19.90 -11.25 -4.95
CA GLY A 78 -19.90 -12.58 -4.35
C GLY A 78 -19.66 -12.53 -2.84
N PHE A 79 -18.61 -11.85 -2.39
CA PHE A 79 -18.33 -11.76 -0.97
C PHE A 79 -19.36 -10.86 -0.25
N ILE A 80 -19.76 -9.72 -0.85
CA ILE A 80 -20.73 -8.81 -0.23
C ILE A 80 -22.08 -9.48 0.00
N LYS A 81 -22.56 -10.30 -0.95
CA LYS A 81 -23.82 -11.03 -0.78
C LYS A 81 -23.74 -12.12 0.29
N ASN A 82 -22.57 -12.68 0.53
CA ASN A 82 -22.36 -13.58 1.67
C ASN A 82 -22.37 -12.80 2.99
N VAL A 83 -21.80 -11.57 3.04
CA VAL A 83 -21.92 -10.70 4.22
C VAL A 83 -23.38 -10.34 4.48
N GLU A 84 -24.16 -9.98 3.45
CA GLU A 84 -25.58 -9.62 3.60
C GLU A 84 -26.42 -10.73 4.24
N ARG A 85 -26.08 -12.00 3.99
CA ARG A 85 -26.80 -13.15 4.59
C ARG A 85 -26.16 -13.71 5.86
N GLY A 86 -25.11 -13.09 6.39
CA GLY A 86 -24.42 -13.54 7.62
C GLY A 86 -23.42 -14.69 7.43
N GLU A 87 -23.11 -15.08 6.20
CA GLU A 87 -22.16 -16.16 5.89
C GLU A 87 -20.73 -15.65 5.73
N PHE A 88 -20.15 -15.17 6.84
CA PHE A 88 -18.86 -14.46 6.83
C PHE A 88 -17.68 -15.37 6.48
N ALA A 89 -17.73 -16.65 6.88
CA ALA A 89 -16.72 -17.63 6.49
C ALA A 89 -16.69 -17.84 4.97
N GLU A 90 -17.88 -17.89 4.32
CA GLU A 90 -17.97 -18.01 2.87
C GLU A 90 -17.51 -16.74 2.18
N ALA A 91 -17.84 -15.56 2.75
CA ALA A 91 -17.32 -14.27 2.25
C ALA A 91 -15.78 -14.25 2.27
N ALA A 92 -15.15 -14.71 3.35
CA ALA A 92 -13.70 -14.83 3.45
C ALA A 92 -13.11 -15.77 2.40
N ARG A 93 -13.72 -16.94 2.19
CA ARG A 93 -13.31 -17.88 1.13
C ARG A 93 -13.37 -17.25 -0.27
N VAL A 94 -14.42 -16.47 -0.56
CA VAL A 94 -14.54 -15.77 -1.84
C VAL A 94 -13.40 -14.77 -2.04
N ILE A 95 -13.07 -13.96 -1.03
CA ILE A 95 -11.98 -12.99 -1.09
C ILE A 95 -10.62 -13.68 -1.28
N LYS A 96 -10.32 -14.71 -0.46
CA LYS A 96 -9.04 -15.42 -0.45
C LYS A 96 -8.73 -16.18 -1.76
N LYS A 97 -9.71 -16.42 -2.62
CA LYS A 97 -9.47 -17.01 -3.96
C LYS A 97 -8.53 -16.17 -4.80
N THR A 98 -8.54 -14.86 -4.63
CA THR A 98 -7.77 -13.93 -5.46
C THR A 98 -6.97 -12.89 -4.67
N SER A 99 -7.20 -12.72 -3.38
CA SER A 99 -6.45 -11.83 -2.50
C SER A 99 -5.65 -12.62 -1.48
N ALA A 100 -4.33 -12.44 -1.48
CA ALA A 100 -3.43 -13.05 -0.49
C ALA A 100 -3.39 -12.24 0.83
N LEU A 101 -3.75 -10.94 0.79
CA LEU A 101 -3.61 -10.00 1.92
C LEU A 101 -4.90 -9.19 2.14
N PRO A 102 -6.06 -9.83 2.37
CA PRO A 102 -7.34 -9.13 2.45
C PRO A 102 -7.43 -8.16 3.63
N ALA A 103 -6.84 -8.49 4.78
CA ALA A 103 -6.85 -7.62 5.96
C ALA A 103 -6.02 -6.34 5.74
N VAL A 104 -4.95 -6.43 4.97
CA VAL A 104 -4.15 -5.28 4.53
C VAL A 104 -4.93 -4.46 3.50
N CYS A 105 -5.47 -5.08 2.45
CA CYS A 105 -6.18 -4.38 1.38
C CYS A 105 -7.40 -3.61 1.88
N GLY A 106 -8.19 -4.18 2.77
CA GLY A 106 -9.34 -3.52 3.39
C GLY A 106 -8.98 -2.24 4.15
N ARG A 107 -7.72 -2.12 4.63
CA ARG A 107 -7.19 -0.95 5.35
C ARG A 107 -6.54 0.10 4.46
N VAL A 108 -5.72 -0.33 3.49
CA VAL A 108 -4.79 0.59 2.81
C VAL A 108 -5.09 0.86 1.34
N CYS A 109 -5.95 0.08 0.67
CA CYS A 109 -6.32 0.35 -0.71
C CYS A 109 -6.99 1.72 -0.87
N PRO A 110 -6.68 2.49 -1.91
CA PRO A 110 -7.42 3.70 -2.25
C PRO A 110 -8.72 3.32 -3.00
N GLN A 111 -9.67 2.70 -2.27
CA GLN A 111 -10.89 2.13 -2.84
C GLN A 111 -11.71 3.19 -3.61
N GLU A 112 -11.69 4.44 -3.14
CA GLU A 112 -12.34 5.59 -3.77
C GLU A 112 -11.82 5.92 -5.17
N LYS A 113 -10.61 5.43 -5.51
CA LYS A 113 -9.98 5.57 -6.84
C LYS A 113 -9.99 4.26 -7.64
N GLN A 114 -10.45 3.16 -7.05
CA GLN A 114 -10.42 1.80 -7.61
C GLN A 114 -11.82 1.19 -7.66
N CYS A 115 -12.07 0.13 -6.89
CA CYS A 115 -13.34 -0.61 -6.94
C CYS A 115 -14.57 0.24 -6.59
N GLU A 116 -14.49 1.12 -5.61
CA GLU A 116 -15.62 1.98 -5.21
C GLU A 116 -15.91 3.06 -6.24
N SER A 117 -14.89 3.61 -6.93
CA SER A 117 -15.11 4.60 -8.00
C SER A 117 -15.96 4.06 -9.15
N LEU A 118 -15.90 2.75 -9.38
CA LEU A 118 -16.64 2.05 -10.44
C LEU A 118 -17.96 1.43 -9.95
N CYS A 119 -18.34 1.66 -8.69
CA CYS A 119 -19.62 1.21 -8.17
C CYS A 119 -20.78 1.89 -8.91
N ILE A 120 -21.81 1.13 -9.26
CA ILE A 120 -22.97 1.67 -9.97
C ILE A 120 -23.68 2.82 -9.21
N HIS A 121 -23.59 2.83 -7.88
CA HIS A 121 -24.12 3.89 -7.04
C HIS A 121 -23.54 5.27 -7.40
N THR A 122 -22.24 5.35 -7.75
CA THR A 122 -21.62 6.62 -8.14
C THR A 122 -22.22 7.20 -9.42
N LYS A 123 -22.59 6.33 -10.39
CA LYS A 123 -23.29 6.74 -11.62
C LYS A 123 -24.70 7.27 -11.35
N MET A 124 -25.31 6.82 -10.26
CA MET A 124 -26.63 7.29 -9.80
C MET A 124 -26.54 8.48 -8.83
N LYS A 125 -25.34 9.07 -8.68
CA LYS A 125 -25.04 10.16 -7.73
C LYS A 125 -25.31 9.82 -6.26
N HIS A 126 -25.15 8.55 -5.90
CA HIS A 126 -25.15 8.04 -4.53
C HIS A 126 -23.73 7.67 -4.10
N GLU A 127 -23.49 7.63 -2.80
CA GLU A 127 -22.24 7.11 -2.28
C GLU A 127 -22.07 5.63 -2.63
N ALA A 128 -20.87 5.25 -3.08
CA ALA A 128 -20.52 3.87 -3.37
C ALA A 128 -20.81 2.94 -2.18
N VAL A 129 -20.99 1.66 -2.43
CA VAL A 129 -20.92 0.65 -1.37
C VAL A 129 -19.50 0.67 -0.78
N ALA A 130 -19.37 0.63 0.55
CA ALA A 130 -18.11 0.65 1.28
C ALA A 130 -17.36 -0.69 1.15
N ILE A 131 -16.87 -0.97 -0.06
CA ILE A 131 -16.28 -2.27 -0.42
C ILE A 131 -15.06 -2.58 0.47
N GLY A 132 -14.18 -1.59 0.67
CA GLY A 132 -13.00 -1.77 1.51
C GLY A 132 -13.33 -2.00 2.98
N TYR A 133 -14.34 -1.33 3.52
CA TYR A 133 -14.80 -1.55 4.90
C TYR A 133 -15.36 -2.97 5.08
N LEU A 134 -16.09 -3.46 4.08
CA LEU A 134 -16.61 -4.83 4.09
C LEU A 134 -15.50 -5.88 3.91
N GLU A 135 -14.50 -5.63 3.07
CA GLU A 135 -13.33 -6.48 2.92
C GLU A 135 -12.57 -6.59 4.25
N ARG A 136 -12.31 -5.44 4.91
CA ARG A 136 -11.70 -5.40 6.23
C ARG A 136 -12.52 -6.18 7.26
N PHE A 137 -13.83 -5.94 7.35
CA PHE A 137 -14.72 -6.63 8.28
C PHE A 137 -14.63 -8.15 8.12
N VAL A 138 -14.70 -8.64 6.88
CA VAL A 138 -14.62 -10.08 6.59
C VAL A 138 -13.27 -10.66 6.99
N ALA A 139 -12.18 -9.95 6.71
CA ALA A 139 -10.83 -10.39 7.06
C ALA A 139 -10.62 -10.42 8.59
N ASP A 140 -11.07 -9.38 9.31
CA ASP A 140 -10.98 -9.30 10.77
C ASP A 140 -11.86 -10.35 11.46
N TRP A 141 -13.06 -10.60 10.92
CA TRP A 141 -13.94 -11.65 11.40
C TRP A 141 -13.30 -13.04 11.22
N ALA A 142 -12.74 -13.31 10.04
CA ALA A 142 -12.08 -14.60 9.75
C ALA A 142 -10.87 -14.85 10.66
N ARG A 143 -10.10 -13.78 10.97
CA ARG A 143 -8.97 -13.84 11.90
C ARG A 143 -9.41 -14.21 13.33
N SER A 144 -10.52 -13.63 13.81
CA SER A 144 -11.00 -13.84 15.20
C SER A 144 -11.76 -15.16 15.39
N HIS A 145 -12.33 -15.73 14.32
CA HIS A 145 -13.14 -16.94 14.41
C HIS A 145 -12.46 -18.20 13.84
N GLY A 146 -11.19 -18.07 13.40
CA GLY A 146 -10.49 -19.17 12.76
C GLY A 146 -11.15 -19.50 11.41
N SER A 147 -10.75 -18.85 10.33
CA SER A 147 -11.14 -19.33 9.00
C SER A 147 -10.55 -20.72 8.80
N ALA A 148 -11.29 -21.62 8.14
CA ALA A 148 -10.73 -22.90 7.72
C ALA A 148 -9.40 -22.62 7.00
N ASP A 149 -8.30 -23.14 7.54
CA ASP A 149 -6.99 -23.02 6.91
C ASP A 149 -7.12 -23.59 5.49
N GLU A 150 -6.58 -22.88 4.51
CA GLU A 150 -6.47 -23.43 3.16
C GLU A 150 -5.59 -24.68 3.26
N GLU A 151 -6.08 -25.83 2.81
CA GLU A 151 -5.29 -27.07 2.81
C GLU A 151 -4.03 -26.84 1.97
N LYS A 152 -2.88 -27.23 2.54
CA LYS A 152 -1.62 -27.20 1.79
C LYS A 152 -1.75 -28.20 0.63
N PRO A 153 -1.60 -27.74 -0.63
CA PRO A 153 -1.69 -28.64 -1.78
C PRO A 153 -0.53 -29.64 -1.82
N ALA A 154 -0.71 -30.73 -2.56
CA ALA A 154 0.38 -31.67 -2.81
C ALA A 154 1.55 -30.96 -3.53
N ALA A 155 2.78 -31.21 -3.08
CA ALA A 155 3.97 -30.64 -3.68
C ALA A 155 4.18 -31.16 -5.11
N ASN A 156 4.47 -30.26 -6.06
CA ASN A 156 4.81 -30.62 -7.45
C ASN A 156 6.32 -30.85 -7.68
N GLY A 157 7.14 -30.66 -6.64
CA GLY A 157 8.59 -30.89 -6.68
C GLY A 157 9.40 -29.73 -7.28
N ILE A 158 8.77 -28.66 -7.72
CA ILE A 158 9.44 -27.51 -8.36
C ILE A 158 9.64 -26.40 -7.34
N LYS A 159 10.87 -25.83 -7.30
CA LYS A 159 11.24 -24.73 -6.42
C LYS A 159 11.20 -23.40 -7.18
N VAL A 160 10.66 -22.36 -6.54
CA VAL A 160 10.67 -20.99 -7.04
C VAL A 160 11.15 -20.03 -5.95
N ALA A 161 11.97 -19.04 -6.35
CA ALA A 161 12.49 -18.02 -5.45
C ALA A 161 11.75 -16.70 -5.62
N VAL A 162 11.58 -15.98 -4.51
CA VAL A 162 11.02 -14.62 -4.49
C VAL A 162 12.03 -13.69 -3.85
N VAL A 163 12.35 -12.58 -4.51
CA VAL A 163 13.29 -11.58 -4.02
C VAL A 163 12.52 -10.36 -3.53
N GLY A 164 12.36 -10.25 -2.24
CA GLY A 164 11.60 -9.20 -1.55
C GLY A 164 10.22 -9.68 -1.05
N SER A 165 9.94 -9.39 0.21
CA SER A 165 8.72 -9.77 0.92
C SER A 165 7.64 -8.69 0.95
N GLY A 166 7.72 -7.70 0.06
CA GLY A 166 6.66 -6.71 -0.11
C GLY A 166 5.38 -7.30 -0.71
N PRO A 167 4.33 -6.49 -0.89
CA PRO A 167 3.02 -6.98 -1.35
C PRO A 167 3.03 -7.81 -2.63
N ALA A 168 3.90 -7.46 -3.60
CA ALA A 168 4.04 -8.23 -4.85
C ALA A 168 4.60 -9.64 -4.57
N GLY A 169 5.68 -9.70 -3.77
CA GLY A 169 6.33 -10.97 -3.39
C GLY A 169 5.40 -11.88 -2.59
N LEU A 170 4.68 -11.33 -1.61
CA LEU A 170 3.73 -12.09 -0.79
C LEU A 170 2.55 -12.62 -1.63
N ALA A 171 2.01 -11.82 -2.57
CA ALA A 171 0.93 -12.25 -3.45
C ALA A 171 1.38 -13.35 -4.43
N PHE A 172 2.57 -13.20 -5.03
CA PHE A 172 3.18 -14.23 -5.87
C PHE A 172 3.41 -15.52 -5.10
N ALA A 173 4.03 -15.41 -3.90
CA ALA A 173 4.34 -16.57 -3.07
C ALA A 173 3.08 -17.36 -2.69
N GLY A 174 2.02 -16.67 -2.29
CA GLY A 174 0.74 -17.30 -1.96
C GLY A 174 0.11 -18.01 -3.15
N ASP A 175 0.11 -17.38 -4.33
CA ASP A 175 -0.46 -17.97 -5.53
C ASP A 175 0.34 -19.18 -6.03
N MET A 176 1.68 -19.17 -5.91
CA MET A 176 2.53 -20.32 -6.27
C MET A 176 2.41 -21.46 -5.25
N ALA A 177 2.37 -21.14 -3.95
CA ALA A 177 2.18 -22.14 -2.91
C ALA A 177 0.84 -22.89 -3.06
N LYS A 178 -0.24 -22.18 -3.42
CA LYS A 178 -1.56 -22.78 -3.73
C LYS A 178 -1.54 -23.71 -4.94
N ARG A 179 -0.53 -23.61 -5.79
CA ARG A 179 -0.31 -24.53 -6.94
C ARG A 179 0.68 -25.66 -6.65
N GLY A 180 1.14 -25.79 -5.40
CA GLY A 180 2.02 -26.88 -4.96
C GLY A 180 3.50 -26.65 -5.18
N TYR A 181 3.93 -25.43 -5.55
CA TYR A 181 5.35 -25.09 -5.65
C TYR A 181 5.99 -24.95 -4.27
N SER A 182 7.26 -25.31 -4.16
CA SER A 182 8.10 -24.97 -3.00
C SER A 182 8.61 -23.56 -3.17
N VAL A 183 8.12 -22.64 -2.35
CA VAL A 183 8.40 -21.20 -2.46
C VAL A 183 9.28 -20.75 -1.32
N THR A 184 10.42 -20.12 -1.65
CA THR A 184 11.28 -19.43 -0.66
C THR A 184 11.32 -17.95 -0.98
N VAL A 185 11.00 -17.12 0.01
CA VAL A 185 11.02 -15.65 -0.07
C VAL A 185 12.26 -15.14 0.66
N TYR A 186 13.15 -14.46 -0.06
CA TYR A 186 14.34 -13.82 0.47
C TYR A 186 14.08 -12.35 0.75
N GLU A 187 14.29 -11.91 1.99
CA GLU A 187 14.09 -10.52 2.42
C GLU A 187 15.40 -9.92 2.92
N ALA A 188 15.72 -8.74 2.42
CA ALA A 188 16.93 -8.02 2.80
C ALA A 188 16.91 -7.49 4.24
N LEU A 189 15.72 -7.12 4.73
CA LEU A 189 15.51 -6.61 6.09
C LEU A 189 15.32 -7.76 7.10
N HIS A 190 15.30 -7.40 8.38
CA HIS A 190 15.10 -8.36 9.49
C HIS A 190 13.62 -8.76 9.67
N GLU A 191 12.68 -7.96 9.13
CA GLU A 191 11.24 -8.19 9.19
C GLU A 191 10.67 -8.47 7.82
N ILE A 192 9.69 -9.39 7.75
CA ILE A 192 8.96 -9.74 6.52
C ILE A 192 7.78 -8.77 6.36
N GLY A 193 7.53 -8.31 5.13
CA GLY A 193 6.41 -7.44 4.81
C GLY A 193 6.76 -6.21 3.96
N GLY A 194 8.05 -5.87 3.88
CA GLY A 194 8.51 -4.70 3.12
C GLY A 194 7.81 -3.41 3.57
N VAL A 195 7.29 -2.62 2.62
CA VAL A 195 6.63 -1.33 2.89
C VAL A 195 5.44 -1.45 3.85
N LEU A 196 4.81 -2.61 3.99
CA LEU A 196 3.71 -2.82 4.93
C LEU A 196 4.17 -2.64 6.38
N LYS A 197 5.44 -2.94 6.68
CA LYS A 197 6.03 -2.82 8.01
C LYS A 197 6.90 -1.58 8.17
N TYR A 198 7.77 -1.26 7.21
CA TYR A 198 8.65 -0.11 7.37
C TYR A 198 8.01 1.23 7.01
N GLY A 199 7.02 1.24 6.09
CA GLY A 199 6.48 2.46 5.50
C GLY A 199 5.12 2.87 6.03
N ILE A 200 4.24 1.92 6.36
CA ILE A 200 2.86 2.21 6.80
C ILE A 200 2.81 2.18 8.33
N PRO A 201 2.38 3.30 8.99
CA PRO A 201 2.36 3.38 10.45
C PRO A 201 1.34 2.45 11.10
N GLU A 202 1.62 2.05 12.34
CA GLU A 202 0.81 1.18 13.19
C GLU A 202 -0.64 1.66 13.34
N PHE A 203 -0.84 2.97 13.48
CA PHE A 203 -2.18 3.58 13.61
C PHE A 203 -3.05 3.47 12.34
N ARG A 204 -2.46 3.03 11.22
CA ARG A 204 -3.14 2.83 9.93
C ARG A 204 -3.16 1.36 9.52
N LEU A 205 -2.08 0.63 9.77
CA LEU A 205 -1.96 -0.80 9.50
C LEU A 205 -1.15 -1.46 10.63
N PRO A 206 -1.81 -2.02 11.63
CA PRO A 206 -1.12 -2.70 12.72
C PRO A 206 -0.22 -3.83 12.23
N ASN A 207 1.01 -3.91 12.74
CA ASN A 207 1.98 -4.95 12.38
C ASN A 207 1.42 -6.36 12.63
N ALA A 208 0.65 -6.56 13.70
CA ALA A 208 -0.01 -7.83 14.01
C ALA A 208 -0.96 -8.31 12.89
N ILE A 209 -1.54 -7.39 12.12
CA ILE A 209 -2.37 -7.73 10.95
C ILE A 209 -1.48 -8.29 9.84
N VAL A 210 -0.35 -7.62 9.57
CA VAL A 210 0.62 -8.06 8.55
C VAL A 210 1.19 -9.44 8.93
N ASP A 211 1.57 -9.64 10.20
CA ASP A 211 2.08 -10.90 10.71
C ASP A 211 1.08 -12.05 10.54
N THR A 212 -0.20 -11.80 10.81
CA THR A 212 -1.26 -12.79 10.63
C THR A 212 -1.39 -13.25 9.17
N GLU A 213 -1.28 -12.32 8.21
CA GLU A 213 -1.31 -12.65 6.78
C GLU A 213 -0.07 -13.45 6.37
N ILE A 214 1.11 -13.09 6.86
CA ILE A 214 2.36 -13.82 6.62
C ILE A 214 2.30 -15.23 7.21
N ASP A 215 1.75 -15.38 8.41
CA ASP A 215 1.55 -16.69 9.04
C ASP A 215 0.59 -17.57 8.23
N GLY A 216 -0.39 -16.98 7.58
CA GLY A 216 -1.23 -17.67 6.60
C GLY A 216 -0.41 -18.28 5.46
N LEU A 217 0.56 -17.53 4.92
CA LEU A 217 1.46 -18.01 3.88
C LEU A 217 2.43 -19.09 4.39
N ARG A 218 2.94 -18.95 5.62
CA ARG A 218 3.76 -19.99 6.27
C ARG A 218 2.99 -21.33 6.41
N ARG A 219 1.71 -21.27 6.79
CA ARG A 219 0.85 -22.47 6.85
C ARG A 219 0.64 -23.13 5.48
N LEU A 220 0.64 -22.36 4.40
CA LEU A 220 0.64 -22.89 3.02
C LEU A 220 1.99 -23.50 2.62
N GLY A 221 3.04 -23.34 3.43
CA GLY A 221 4.37 -23.89 3.18
C GLY A 221 5.33 -22.93 2.50
N VAL A 222 5.07 -21.61 2.50
CA VAL A 222 6.03 -20.60 2.07
C VAL A 222 7.12 -20.47 3.13
N GLU A 223 8.36 -20.57 2.70
CA GLU A 223 9.55 -20.35 3.53
C GLU A 223 10.01 -18.90 3.40
N PHE A 224 10.51 -18.31 4.51
CA PHE A 224 10.99 -16.93 4.55
C PHE A 224 12.38 -16.87 5.13
N GLU A 225 13.31 -16.26 4.39
CA GLU A 225 14.70 -16.03 4.77
C GLU A 225 14.95 -14.53 4.88
N SER A 226 14.94 -13.99 6.11
CA SER A 226 15.26 -12.58 6.39
C SER A 226 16.78 -12.36 6.48
N ASN A 227 17.19 -11.08 6.44
CA ASN A 227 18.61 -10.67 6.44
C ASN A 227 19.41 -11.27 5.26
N CYS A 228 18.74 -11.59 4.15
CA CYS A 228 19.33 -12.18 2.97
C CYS A 228 19.22 -11.22 1.78
N ILE A 229 20.34 -10.65 1.36
CA ILE A 229 20.39 -9.66 0.28
C ILE A 229 20.76 -10.37 -1.02
N VAL A 230 19.76 -10.73 -1.83
CA VAL A 230 20.00 -11.26 -3.18
C VAL A 230 20.72 -10.20 -4.03
N GLY A 231 21.77 -10.61 -4.74
CA GLY A 231 22.70 -9.73 -5.45
C GLY A 231 23.92 -9.31 -4.59
N LYS A 232 23.98 -9.76 -3.30
CA LYS A 232 25.13 -9.58 -2.40
C LYS A 232 25.48 -10.86 -1.63
N THR A 233 24.54 -11.37 -0.81
CA THR A 233 24.74 -12.60 -0.04
C THR A 233 24.43 -13.86 -0.82
N LEU A 234 23.50 -13.77 -1.77
CA LEU A 234 23.18 -14.80 -2.76
C LEU A 234 23.21 -14.18 -4.16
N SER A 235 23.94 -14.80 -5.08
CA SER A 235 23.92 -14.42 -6.48
C SER A 235 22.76 -15.08 -7.24
N TYR A 236 22.56 -14.67 -8.48
CA TYR A 236 21.64 -15.31 -9.41
C TYR A 236 22.04 -16.77 -9.67
N ASP A 237 23.35 -17.03 -9.85
CA ASP A 237 23.88 -18.38 -10.06
C ASP A 237 23.70 -19.27 -8.83
N ASP A 238 23.82 -18.72 -7.61
CA ASP A 238 23.56 -19.47 -6.38
C ASP A 238 22.10 -19.95 -6.32
N LEU A 239 21.14 -19.10 -6.70
CA LEU A 239 19.73 -19.50 -6.74
C LEU A 239 19.50 -20.67 -7.71
N HIS A 240 20.14 -20.65 -8.88
CA HIS A 240 20.09 -21.78 -9.81
C HIS A 240 20.76 -23.04 -9.25
N ALA A 241 21.94 -22.91 -8.63
CA ALA A 241 22.65 -24.02 -7.99
C ALA A 241 21.82 -24.65 -6.86
N MET A 242 20.96 -23.86 -6.16
CA MET A 242 20.01 -24.33 -5.14
C MET A 242 18.77 -25.03 -5.76
N GLY A 243 18.66 -25.04 -7.10
CA GLY A 243 17.64 -25.76 -7.85
C GLY A 243 16.35 -24.97 -8.11
N PHE A 244 16.34 -23.65 -7.88
CA PHE A 244 15.20 -22.81 -8.26
C PHE A 244 15.03 -22.76 -9.78
N LYS A 245 13.79 -22.93 -10.26
CA LYS A 245 13.44 -22.99 -11.69
C LYS A 245 12.83 -21.68 -12.20
N GLY A 246 12.41 -20.80 -11.30
CA GLY A 246 11.89 -19.49 -11.61
C GLY A 246 12.17 -18.54 -10.46
N ILE A 247 12.38 -17.27 -10.79
CA ILE A 247 12.70 -16.20 -9.83
C ILE A 247 11.74 -15.05 -10.07
N PHE A 248 11.08 -14.60 -8.99
CA PHE A 248 10.24 -13.41 -9.01
C PHE A 248 10.91 -12.26 -8.25
N VAL A 249 11.24 -11.19 -8.96
CA VAL A 249 11.88 -9.99 -8.38
C VAL A 249 10.81 -8.98 -7.95
N ALA A 250 10.71 -8.75 -6.64
CA ALA A 250 9.77 -7.86 -5.98
C ALA A 250 10.49 -6.93 -4.98
N SER A 251 11.72 -6.50 -5.30
CA SER A 251 12.61 -5.74 -4.41
C SER A 251 12.16 -4.29 -4.15
N GLY A 252 11.05 -3.86 -4.75
CA GLY A 252 10.40 -2.59 -4.50
C GLY A 252 11.18 -1.36 -4.99
N ALA A 253 10.84 -0.19 -4.44
CA ALA A 253 11.51 1.08 -4.68
C ALA A 253 11.72 1.79 -3.34
N GLY A 254 12.92 1.69 -2.81
CA GLY A 254 13.28 2.18 -1.47
C GLY A 254 14.23 3.37 -1.46
N LEU A 255 14.81 3.77 -2.61
CA LEU A 255 15.70 4.92 -2.67
C LEU A 255 14.88 6.22 -2.71
N PRO A 256 15.01 7.09 -1.69
CA PRO A 256 14.27 8.35 -1.67
C PRO A 256 14.76 9.29 -2.76
N ARG A 257 13.83 10.08 -3.29
CA ARG A 257 14.16 11.24 -4.13
C ARG A 257 14.19 12.48 -3.28
N PHE A 258 15.14 13.34 -3.61
CA PHE A 258 15.26 14.70 -3.08
C PHE A 258 14.90 15.71 -4.16
N MET A 259 14.72 16.97 -3.77
CA MET A 259 14.33 18.04 -4.68
C MET A 259 15.52 18.61 -5.44
N ASN A 260 16.74 18.32 -4.99
CA ASN A 260 18.02 18.87 -5.46
C ASN A 260 18.07 20.41 -5.32
N ILE A 261 17.67 20.89 -4.14
CA ILE A 261 17.73 22.31 -3.76
C ILE A 261 18.79 22.53 -2.69
N PRO A 262 19.29 23.78 -2.52
CA PRO A 262 20.26 24.09 -1.48
C PRO A 262 19.73 23.74 -0.08
N GLY A 263 20.63 23.25 0.78
CA GLY A 263 20.33 22.95 2.18
C GLY A 263 19.73 21.54 2.45
N GLU A 264 19.53 20.70 1.44
CA GLU A 264 19.02 19.32 1.65
C GLU A 264 19.99 18.42 2.44
N ASN A 265 21.24 18.83 2.62
CA ASN A 265 22.26 18.14 3.41
C ASN A 265 22.40 18.67 4.85
N LEU A 266 21.57 19.58 5.29
CA LEU A 266 21.56 20.08 6.65
C LEU A 266 21.06 19.02 7.64
N ASN A 267 21.54 19.06 8.87
CA ASN A 267 20.96 18.29 9.96
C ASN A 267 19.50 18.69 10.15
N GLY A 268 18.61 17.71 10.33
CA GLY A 268 17.17 17.95 10.40
C GLY A 268 16.47 17.93 9.04
N VAL A 269 17.18 17.63 7.94
CA VAL A 269 16.55 17.31 6.63
C VAL A 269 16.74 15.83 6.37
N MET A 270 15.63 15.10 6.21
CA MET A 270 15.66 13.66 5.96
C MET A 270 14.53 13.22 5.01
N SER A 271 14.64 12.02 4.47
CA SER A 271 13.57 11.44 3.66
C SER A 271 12.47 10.83 4.53
N SER A 272 11.24 10.77 4.00
CA SER A 272 10.15 10.02 4.66
C SER A 272 10.47 8.53 4.81
N ASN A 273 11.21 7.94 3.88
CA ASN A 273 11.62 6.54 4.00
C ASN A 273 12.49 6.34 5.24
N GLU A 274 13.47 7.20 5.46
CA GLU A 274 14.32 7.15 6.65
C GLU A 274 13.49 7.38 7.92
N PHE A 275 12.69 8.45 7.97
CA PHE A 275 11.88 8.79 9.12
C PHE A 275 10.91 7.66 9.50
N LEU A 276 10.13 7.17 8.54
CA LEU A 276 9.13 6.12 8.77
C LEU A 276 9.80 4.77 9.10
N THR A 277 10.92 4.42 8.46
CA THR A 277 11.65 3.19 8.79
C THR A 277 12.16 3.22 10.24
N ARG A 278 12.72 4.34 10.69
CA ARG A 278 13.17 4.49 12.09
C ARG A 278 12.03 4.33 13.09
N VAL A 279 10.87 4.94 12.79
CA VAL A 279 9.71 4.92 13.69
C VAL A 279 8.99 3.57 13.65
N ASN A 280 8.65 3.06 12.45
CA ASN A 280 7.80 1.88 12.31
C ASN A 280 8.60 0.57 12.47
N LEU A 281 9.68 0.39 11.69
CA LEU A 281 10.45 -0.86 11.67
C LEU A 281 11.43 -0.95 12.83
N MET A 282 12.11 0.16 13.15
CA MET A 282 13.15 0.21 14.17
C MET A 282 12.64 0.72 15.53
N GLY A 283 11.35 0.94 15.67
CA GLY A 283 10.69 1.21 16.95
C GLY A 283 11.05 2.54 17.64
N ALA A 284 11.55 3.56 16.90
CA ALA A 284 12.02 4.81 17.50
C ALA A 284 10.97 5.58 18.34
N ALA A 285 9.68 5.27 18.18
CA ALA A 285 8.61 5.82 19.02
C ALA A 285 8.40 5.03 20.33
N ARG A 286 9.03 3.88 20.50
CA ARG A 286 8.88 3.02 21.69
C ARG A 286 9.94 3.38 22.74
N GLN A 287 9.55 3.31 24.00
CA GLN A 287 10.45 3.63 25.13
C GLN A 287 11.49 2.55 25.41
N ASP A 288 11.27 1.35 24.92
CA ASP A 288 12.14 0.17 25.10
C ASP A 288 13.16 -0.01 23.96
N GLU A 289 13.21 0.91 22.99
CA GLU A 289 14.12 0.87 21.84
C GLU A 289 15.08 2.07 21.83
N ASP A 290 16.34 1.79 21.51
CA ASP A 290 17.41 2.81 21.47
C ASP A 290 17.59 3.45 20.08
N THR A 291 16.65 3.28 19.16
CA THR A 291 16.76 3.82 17.80
C THR A 291 16.69 5.35 17.82
N PRO A 292 17.75 6.06 17.39
CA PRO A 292 17.75 7.51 17.38
C PRO A 292 16.83 8.05 16.28
N VAL A 293 15.99 9.04 16.64
CA VAL A 293 15.18 9.82 15.71
C VAL A 293 15.18 11.27 16.14
N LEU A 294 15.18 12.19 15.16
CA LEU A 294 15.08 13.60 15.46
C LEU A 294 13.62 13.97 15.80
N HIS A 295 13.46 14.67 16.91
CA HIS A 295 12.21 15.26 17.35
C HIS A 295 12.22 16.75 16.97
N GLY A 296 11.29 17.15 16.07
CA GLY A 296 11.12 18.56 15.70
C GLY A 296 9.94 19.15 16.44
N HIS A 297 10.03 20.48 16.74
CA HIS A 297 8.88 21.27 17.20
C HIS A 297 8.08 21.82 16.01
N ASN A 298 8.80 22.31 14.98
CA ASN A 298 8.24 22.86 13.74
C ASN A 298 8.62 21.96 12.57
N VAL A 299 7.76 21.01 12.27
CA VAL A 299 8.04 19.97 11.27
C VAL A 299 7.35 20.28 9.96
N ALA A 300 8.10 20.30 8.86
CA ALA A 300 7.57 20.39 7.51
C ALA A 300 7.73 19.07 6.76
N VAL A 301 6.64 18.57 6.18
CA VAL A 301 6.66 17.40 5.28
C VAL A 301 6.39 17.87 3.87
N ILE A 302 7.28 17.56 2.94
CA ILE A 302 7.20 18.01 1.55
C ILE A 302 6.63 16.89 0.68
N GLY A 303 5.40 17.07 0.19
CA GLY A 303 4.74 16.10 -0.69
C GLY A 303 3.23 16.00 -0.44
N GLY A 304 2.50 15.30 -1.30
CA GLY A 304 1.04 15.16 -1.23
C GLY A 304 0.54 13.73 -1.39
N GLY A 305 1.41 12.73 -1.27
CA GLY A 305 1.08 11.31 -1.37
C GLY A 305 0.74 10.67 -0.02
N ASN A 306 0.38 9.38 -0.03
CA ASN A 306 0.10 8.63 1.20
C ASN A 306 1.28 8.65 2.17
N THR A 307 2.52 8.51 1.67
CA THR A 307 3.74 8.56 2.50
C THR A 307 3.90 9.91 3.21
N ALA A 308 3.48 11.02 2.56
CA ALA A 308 3.48 12.32 3.19
C ALA A 308 2.42 12.42 4.30
N MET A 309 1.22 11.86 4.08
CA MET A 309 0.18 11.76 5.13
C MET A 309 0.66 10.92 6.31
N ASP A 310 1.29 9.79 6.03
CA ASP A 310 1.88 8.93 7.07
C ASP A 310 2.95 9.70 7.87
N SER A 311 3.81 10.46 7.21
CA SER A 311 4.88 11.24 7.85
C SER A 311 4.35 12.39 8.72
N VAL A 312 3.39 13.20 8.24
CA VAL A 312 2.82 14.30 9.06
C VAL A 312 2.09 13.77 10.30
N ARG A 313 1.35 12.69 10.14
CA ARG A 313 0.59 12.07 11.23
C ARG A 313 1.51 11.39 12.25
N THR A 314 2.61 10.78 11.77
CA THR A 314 3.66 10.24 12.64
C THR A 314 4.38 11.36 13.40
N ALA A 315 4.76 12.46 12.73
CA ALA A 315 5.40 13.60 13.38
C ALA A 315 4.54 14.19 14.51
N ARG A 316 3.20 14.28 14.32
CA ARG A 316 2.26 14.69 15.39
C ARG A 316 2.36 13.76 16.59
N ARG A 317 2.36 12.44 16.38
CA ARG A 317 2.45 11.41 17.45
C ARG A 317 3.82 11.40 18.13
N MET A 318 4.87 11.83 17.42
CA MET A 318 6.22 12.03 17.97
C MET A 318 6.36 13.32 18.80
N GLY A 319 5.27 14.07 19.02
CA GLY A 319 5.23 15.23 19.89
C GLY A 319 5.52 16.59 19.22
N ALA A 320 5.57 16.65 17.90
CA ALA A 320 5.73 17.93 17.19
C ALA A 320 4.56 18.88 17.48
N GLU A 321 4.87 20.12 17.88
CA GLU A 321 3.88 21.14 18.20
C GLU A 321 3.19 21.67 16.94
N ASN A 322 3.99 21.99 15.93
CA ASN A 322 3.54 22.52 14.65
C ASN A 322 3.96 21.58 13.53
N VAL A 323 2.99 20.94 12.90
CA VAL A 323 3.24 20.06 11.73
C VAL A 323 2.56 20.67 10.52
N MET A 324 3.32 20.84 9.45
CA MET A 324 2.83 21.36 8.18
C MET A 324 3.12 20.42 7.02
N LEU A 325 2.15 20.31 6.13
CA LEU A 325 2.30 19.65 4.84
C LEU A 325 2.52 20.70 3.76
N VAL A 326 3.61 20.63 3.03
CA VAL A 326 3.92 21.54 1.92
C VAL A 326 3.70 20.80 0.60
N TYR A 327 2.80 21.30 -0.22
CA TYR A 327 2.47 20.69 -1.49
C TYR A 327 2.33 21.70 -2.62
N ARG A 328 3.04 21.47 -3.73
CA ARG A 328 3.14 22.40 -4.86
C ARG A 328 1.87 22.58 -5.70
N ARG A 329 0.85 21.71 -5.53
CA ARG A 329 -0.46 21.80 -6.18
C ARG A 329 -1.55 22.05 -5.14
N SER A 330 -2.81 22.09 -5.58
CA SER A 330 -3.95 22.17 -4.67
C SER A 330 -4.26 20.79 -4.05
N GLU A 331 -5.18 20.80 -3.10
CA GLU A 331 -5.61 19.57 -2.41
C GLU A 331 -6.28 18.58 -3.37
N ASP A 332 -7.00 19.08 -4.37
CA ASP A 332 -7.70 18.23 -5.35
C ASP A 332 -6.74 17.37 -6.19
N GLU A 333 -5.51 17.85 -6.41
CA GLU A 333 -4.47 17.10 -7.12
C GLU A 333 -3.66 16.16 -6.22
N MET A 334 -3.97 16.07 -4.92
CA MET A 334 -3.25 15.17 -4.03
C MET A 334 -3.49 13.69 -4.41
N PRO A 335 -2.41 12.91 -4.60
CA PRO A 335 -2.55 11.48 -4.85
C PRO A 335 -2.91 10.68 -3.60
N ALA A 336 -2.81 11.24 -2.40
CA ALA A 336 -3.17 10.60 -1.14
C ALA A 336 -4.65 10.16 -1.10
N ARG A 337 -4.96 9.20 -0.24
CA ARG A 337 -6.34 8.81 0.08
C ARG A 337 -7.07 9.98 0.75
N ARG A 338 -8.32 10.21 0.35
CA ARG A 338 -9.15 11.28 0.92
C ARG A 338 -9.33 11.12 2.43
N GLU A 339 -9.47 9.89 2.91
CA GLU A 339 -9.58 9.55 4.32
C GLU A 339 -8.31 9.98 5.10
N GLU A 340 -7.12 9.73 4.57
CA GLU A 340 -5.85 10.11 5.20
C GLU A 340 -5.65 11.64 5.24
N VAL A 341 -6.06 12.33 4.18
CA VAL A 341 -6.07 13.81 4.15
C VAL A 341 -7.03 14.37 5.22
N LYS A 342 -8.24 13.80 5.32
CA LYS A 342 -9.21 14.15 6.36
C LYS A 342 -8.61 13.96 7.76
N HIS A 343 -8.05 12.77 8.02
CA HIS A 343 -7.45 12.45 9.32
C HIS A 343 -6.31 13.41 9.69
N ALA A 344 -5.41 13.72 8.75
CA ALA A 344 -4.31 14.65 8.98
C ALA A 344 -4.82 16.05 9.39
N LYS A 345 -5.88 16.55 8.74
CA LYS A 345 -6.51 17.83 9.09
C LYS A 345 -7.14 17.83 10.48
N GLU A 346 -7.89 16.78 10.79
CA GLU A 346 -8.52 16.61 12.10
C GLU A 346 -7.47 16.50 13.23
N GLU A 347 -6.29 15.94 12.92
CA GLU A 347 -5.13 15.83 13.82
C GLU A 347 -4.34 17.15 13.94
N GLY A 348 -4.81 18.24 13.33
CA GLY A 348 -4.22 19.58 13.46
C GLY A 348 -3.03 19.86 12.54
N VAL A 349 -2.83 19.06 11.48
CA VAL A 349 -1.80 19.35 10.47
C VAL A 349 -2.20 20.55 9.63
N ARG A 350 -1.31 21.54 9.51
CA ARG A 350 -1.48 22.71 8.65
C ARG A 350 -1.11 22.37 7.21
N PHE A 351 -2.01 22.63 6.25
CA PHE A 351 -1.77 22.40 4.83
C PHE A 351 -1.33 23.69 4.13
N LEU A 352 -0.08 23.73 3.69
CA LEU A 352 0.49 24.75 2.81
C LEU A 352 0.47 24.22 1.38
N THR A 353 -0.73 24.22 0.78
CA THR A 353 -0.90 23.90 -0.64
C THR A 353 -0.48 25.07 -1.52
N LEU A 354 -0.16 24.81 -2.78
CA LEU A 354 0.36 25.80 -3.73
C LEU A 354 1.65 26.45 -3.24
N HIS A 355 2.52 25.65 -2.59
CA HIS A 355 3.84 26.08 -2.15
C HIS A 355 4.89 25.02 -2.51
N ASN A 356 6.06 25.50 -2.95
CA ASN A 356 7.19 24.65 -3.33
C ASN A 356 8.47 25.16 -2.67
N PRO A 357 9.21 24.33 -1.94
CA PRO A 357 10.49 24.73 -1.38
C PRO A 357 11.51 25.12 -2.47
N LEU A 358 12.25 26.19 -2.21
CA LEU A 358 13.37 26.65 -3.02
C LEU A 358 14.72 26.30 -2.40
N GLU A 359 14.83 26.44 -1.08
CA GLU A 359 16.03 26.14 -0.31
C GLU A 359 15.70 25.97 1.17
N TYR A 360 16.62 25.35 1.90
CA TYR A 360 16.64 25.28 3.35
C TYR A 360 17.87 26.04 3.87
N GLU A 361 17.70 26.89 4.88
CA GLU A 361 18.79 27.61 5.53
C GLU A 361 19.15 26.95 6.86
N GLY A 362 20.45 26.84 7.12
CA GLY A 362 20.99 26.32 8.37
C GLY A 362 21.33 27.41 9.40
N ASP A 363 21.48 26.97 10.64
CA ASP A 363 22.13 27.74 11.69
C ASP A 363 23.69 27.58 11.61
N GLU A 364 24.41 28.23 12.50
CA GLU A 364 25.87 28.16 12.60
C GLU A 364 26.41 26.72 12.90
N LYS A 365 25.55 25.84 13.38
CA LYS A 365 25.88 24.43 13.69
C LYS A 365 25.48 23.49 12.55
N GLY A 366 24.91 24.01 11.48
CA GLY A 366 24.46 23.21 10.33
C GLY A 366 23.11 22.53 10.54
N ASN A 367 22.28 22.94 11.51
CA ASN A 367 20.92 22.44 11.66
C ASN A 367 19.97 23.31 10.85
N VAL A 368 18.96 22.71 10.24
CA VAL A 368 17.91 23.44 9.51
C VAL A 368 17.15 24.36 10.47
N ARG A 369 16.93 25.61 10.07
CA ARG A 369 16.18 26.60 10.86
C ARG A 369 15.08 27.30 10.09
N LEU A 370 15.16 27.30 8.76
CA LEU A 370 14.25 28.03 7.90
C LEU A 370 14.07 27.30 6.57
N MET A 371 12.88 27.34 6.05
CA MET A 371 12.52 26.89 4.72
C MET A 371 11.98 28.06 3.91
N ARG A 372 12.55 28.31 2.73
CA ARG A 372 12.08 29.32 1.78
C ARG A 372 11.13 28.71 0.78
N LEU A 373 9.91 29.22 0.68
CA LEU A 373 8.83 28.72 -0.13
C LEU A 373 8.48 29.66 -1.28
N GLN A 374 8.36 29.13 -2.47
CA GLN A 374 7.75 29.77 -3.63
C GLN A 374 6.26 29.49 -3.65
N ARG A 375 5.44 30.51 -3.74
CA ARG A 375 4.01 30.36 -3.98
C ARG A 375 3.75 29.93 -5.42
N MET A 376 2.82 29.01 -5.59
CA MET A 376 2.47 28.43 -6.87
C MET A 376 1.02 28.77 -7.25
N GLU A 377 0.70 28.67 -8.52
CA GLU A 377 -0.65 28.60 -9.08
C GLU A 377 -0.81 27.38 -9.97
N LEU A 378 -2.04 27.04 -10.35
CA LEU A 378 -2.33 25.89 -11.18
C LEU A 378 -2.45 26.30 -12.65
N GLY A 379 -1.53 25.80 -13.48
CA GLY A 379 -1.57 25.91 -14.95
C GLY A 379 -2.37 24.77 -15.61
N GLU A 380 -2.02 24.44 -16.85
CA GLU A 380 -2.65 23.37 -17.62
C GLU A 380 -2.35 21.97 -17.06
N PRO A 381 -3.21 20.98 -17.30
CA PRO A 381 -2.97 19.60 -16.90
C PRO A 381 -1.69 19.01 -17.52
N ASP A 382 -0.94 18.24 -16.72
CA ASP A 382 0.20 17.44 -17.18
C ASP A 382 -0.24 16.09 -17.78
N GLU A 383 0.72 15.27 -18.22
CA GLU A 383 0.46 13.93 -18.79
C GLU A 383 -0.34 13.01 -17.85
N SER A 384 -0.30 13.25 -16.53
CA SER A 384 -1.09 12.52 -15.54
C SER A 384 -2.52 13.03 -15.38
N GLY A 385 -2.90 14.09 -16.10
CA GLY A 385 -4.19 14.77 -16.00
C GLY A 385 -4.31 15.71 -14.80
N ARG A 386 -3.25 15.92 -14.01
CA ARG A 386 -3.23 16.87 -12.88
C ARG A 386 -2.70 18.21 -13.35
N ARG A 387 -3.30 19.29 -12.86
CA ARG A 387 -2.88 20.65 -13.20
C ARG A 387 -1.43 20.90 -12.75
N SER A 388 -0.62 21.46 -13.67
CA SER A 388 0.80 21.73 -13.45
C SER A 388 0.99 22.90 -12.49
N PRO A 389 1.95 22.84 -11.53
CA PRO A 389 2.27 23.96 -10.67
C PRO A 389 3.13 24.98 -11.43
N VAL A 390 2.74 26.24 -11.40
CA VAL A 390 3.45 27.39 -12.01
C VAL A 390 3.83 28.36 -10.91
N ALA A 391 5.08 28.85 -10.92
CA ALA A 391 5.55 29.80 -9.92
C ALA A 391 4.89 31.18 -10.10
N VAL A 392 4.49 31.82 -9.00
CA VAL A 392 4.03 33.19 -8.98
C VAL A 392 5.22 34.11 -8.74
N ASP A 393 5.57 34.94 -9.72
CA ASP A 393 6.75 35.78 -9.67
C ASP A 393 6.82 36.66 -8.41
N GLY A 394 7.98 36.63 -7.73
CA GLY A 394 8.26 37.42 -6.54
C GLY A 394 7.49 37.01 -5.28
N ALA A 395 6.62 36.02 -5.34
CA ALA A 395 5.85 35.55 -4.20
C ALA A 395 6.62 34.46 -3.42
N VAL A 396 7.56 34.90 -2.59
CA VAL A 396 8.40 34.03 -1.76
C VAL A 396 8.12 34.34 -0.29
N GLU A 397 8.08 33.31 0.54
CA GLU A 397 7.93 33.44 1.99
C GLU A 397 8.91 32.54 2.75
N ASP A 398 9.31 32.95 3.91
CA ASP A 398 10.21 32.24 4.80
C ASP A 398 9.40 31.62 5.96
N VAL A 399 9.57 30.32 6.18
CA VAL A 399 8.86 29.54 7.21
C VAL A 399 9.88 28.91 8.17
N PRO A 400 9.82 29.21 9.48
CA PRO A 400 10.68 28.57 10.47
C PRO A 400 10.40 27.07 10.57
N VAL A 401 11.46 26.26 10.52
CA VAL A 401 11.40 24.79 10.66
C VAL A 401 12.64 24.30 11.39
N ASP A 402 12.52 23.20 12.12
CA ASP A 402 13.64 22.51 12.76
C ASP A 402 13.74 21.03 12.34
N LEU A 403 12.76 20.54 11.58
CA LEU A 403 12.79 19.25 10.93
C LEU A 403 12.04 19.33 9.58
N VAL A 404 12.68 18.84 8.53
CA VAL A 404 12.09 18.72 7.19
C VAL A 404 12.12 17.27 6.74
N ILE A 405 10.96 16.75 6.35
CA ILE A 405 10.79 15.37 5.87
C ILE A 405 10.39 15.40 4.39
N VAL A 406 11.31 14.97 3.53
CA VAL A 406 11.11 15.00 2.06
C VAL A 406 10.38 13.74 1.61
N SER A 407 9.19 13.91 1.01
CA SER A 407 8.26 12.86 0.56
C SER A 407 7.84 13.04 -0.90
N VAL A 408 8.82 13.28 -1.79
CA VAL A 408 8.59 13.60 -3.22
C VAL A 408 8.71 12.39 -4.14
N GLY A 409 8.69 11.20 -3.58
CA GLY A 409 8.72 9.93 -4.28
C GLY A 409 9.98 9.12 -4.05
N VAL A 410 10.03 7.97 -4.69
CA VAL A 410 11.09 6.97 -4.57
C VAL A 410 11.60 6.52 -5.94
N SER A 411 12.75 5.87 -5.94
CA SER A 411 13.34 5.21 -7.11
C SER A 411 13.64 3.75 -6.79
N PRO A 412 13.63 2.86 -7.79
CA PRO A 412 14.03 1.48 -7.62
C PRO A 412 15.47 1.37 -7.11
N ASN A 413 15.73 0.37 -6.26
CA ASN A 413 17.08 0.06 -5.84
C ASN A 413 17.82 -0.63 -7.00
N PRO A 414 18.99 -0.14 -7.44
CA PRO A 414 19.73 -0.71 -8.57
C PRO A 414 20.44 -2.02 -8.23
N LEU A 415 20.31 -2.53 -7.01
CA LEU A 415 21.07 -3.71 -6.54
C LEU A 415 20.87 -4.94 -7.44
N ILE A 416 19.61 -5.30 -7.73
CA ILE A 416 19.30 -6.46 -8.58
C ILE A 416 19.71 -6.22 -10.03
N PRO A 417 19.36 -5.09 -10.68
CA PRO A 417 19.87 -4.78 -12.01
C PRO A 417 21.39 -4.80 -12.13
N ASN A 418 22.11 -4.31 -11.13
CA ASN A 418 23.58 -4.32 -11.14
C ASN A 418 24.16 -5.73 -10.91
N ALA A 419 23.44 -6.60 -10.20
CA ALA A 419 23.88 -7.99 -9.95
C ALA A 419 23.55 -8.92 -11.13
N ILE A 420 22.61 -8.56 -11.99
CA ILE A 420 22.18 -9.31 -13.18
C ILE A 420 22.18 -8.34 -14.38
N PRO A 421 23.36 -8.08 -14.98
CA PRO A 421 23.49 -7.08 -16.03
C PRO A 421 22.70 -7.37 -17.31
N GLU A 422 22.28 -8.62 -17.52
CA GLU A 422 21.47 -9.06 -18.65
C GLU A 422 19.98 -8.65 -18.52
N LEU A 423 19.55 -8.18 -17.33
CA LEU A 423 18.22 -7.64 -17.16
C LEU A 423 18.08 -6.29 -17.86
N GLU A 424 17.09 -6.18 -18.73
CA GLU A 424 16.75 -4.90 -19.34
C GLU A 424 16.11 -3.96 -18.30
N VAL A 425 16.63 -2.73 -18.21
CA VAL A 425 16.14 -1.69 -17.32
C VAL A 425 15.79 -0.42 -18.09
N SER A 426 14.77 0.27 -17.64
CA SER A 426 14.36 1.55 -18.19
C SER A 426 15.32 2.67 -17.76
N ARG A 427 15.21 3.84 -18.43
CA ARG A 427 15.96 5.05 -18.03
C ARG A 427 15.69 5.49 -16.57
N ARG A 428 14.60 5.03 -15.96
CA ARG A 428 14.23 5.31 -14.56
C ARG A 428 14.75 4.26 -13.58
N GLY A 429 15.48 3.25 -14.07
CA GLY A 429 16.03 2.15 -13.27
C GLY A 429 15.02 1.06 -12.91
N THR A 430 13.81 1.06 -13.48
CA THR A 430 12.83 -0.03 -13.32
C THR A 430 13.16 -1.19 -14.23
N ILE A 431 12.92 -2.44 -13.77
CA ILE A 431 13.05 -3.63 -14.63
C ILE A 431 11.97 -3.57 -15.71
N VAL A 432 12.37 -3.78 -16.97
CA VAL A 432 11.45 -3.87 -18.11
C VAL A 432 10.84 -5.26 -18.14
N VAL A 433 9.52 -5.31 -18.24
CA VAL A 433 8.73 -6.55 -18.32
C VAL A 433 7.66 -6.45 -19.39
N ASP A 434 7.23 -7.58 -19.92
CA ASP A 434 5.95 -7.66 -20.63
C ASP A 434 4.82 -7.50 -19.62
N GLU A 435 4.03 -6.44 -19.71
CA GLU A 435 2.99 -6.11 -18.74
C GLU A 435 1.85 -7.14 -18.65
N SER A 436 1.68 -7.96 -19.69
CA SER A 436 0.66 -9.02 -19.71
C SER A 436 1.09 -10.26 -18.91
N THR A 437 2.39 -10.54 -18.88
CA THR A 437 2.98 -11.75 -18.29
C THR A 437 3.86 -11.46 -17.07
N MET A 438 4.32 -10.22 -16.91
CA MET A 438 5.32 -9.78 -15.92
C MET A 438 6.69 -10.45 -16.11
N ARG A 439 6.97 -11.03 -17.29
CA ARG A 439 8.23 -11.66 -17.62
C ARG A 439 9.26 -10.61 -18.06
N SER A 440 10.48 -10.73 -17.56
CA SER A 440 11.59 -9.85 -17.91
C SER A 440 12.25 -10.25 -19.26
N SER A 441 13.39 -9.62 -19.59
CA SER A 441 14.24 -10.03 -20.72
C SER A 441 14.83 -11.44 -20.55
N LEU A 442 14.89 -11.96 -19.33
CA LEU A 442 15.37 -13.32 -19.04
C LEU A 442 14.21 -14.30 -18.89
N PRO A 443 14.34 -15.54 -19.41
CA PRO A 443 13.21 -16.46 -19.54
C PRO A 443 12.65 -17.00 -18.21
N ASP A 444 13.46 -17.05 -17.17
CA ASP A 444 13.16 -17.57 -15.83
C ASP A 444 12.97 -16.48 -14.79
N ILE A 445 13.17 -15.19 -15.15
CA ILE A 445 12.98 -14.05 -14.26
C ILE A 445 11.70 -13.30 -14.61
N TYR A 446 10.86 -13.14 -13.61
CA TYR A 446 9.67 -12.29 -13.61
C TYR A 446 9.87 -11.17 -12.60
N ALA A 447 9.21 -10.03 -12.80
CA ALA A 447 9.29 -8.94 -11.83
C ALA A 447 7.95 -8.24 -11.69
N GLY A 448 7.70 -7.61 -10.52
CA GLY A 448 6.45 -6.88 -10.27
C GLY A 448 6.52 -5.99 -9.04
N GLY A 449 5.50 -5.13 -8.91
CA GLY A 449 5.46 -4.09 -7.88
C GLY A 449 6.35 -2.90 -8.22
N ASP A 450 6.85 -2.21 -7.20
CA ASP A 450 7.51 -0.92 -7.40
C ASP A 450 8.85 -1.01 -8.15
N ILE A 451 9.51 -2.16 -8.16
CA ILE A 451 10.72 -2.37 -8.98
C ILE A 451 10.42 -2.26 -10.49
N VAL A 452 9.17 -2.48 -10.89
CA VAL A 452 8.69 -2.32 -12.28
C VAL A 452 7.97 -0.99 -12.47
N ARG A 453 7.12 -0.59 -11.50
CA ARG A 453 6.24 0.58 -11.63
C ARG A 453 6.84 1.89 -11.14
N GLY A 454 7.91 1.84 -10.33
CA GLY A 454 8.57 3.02 -9.77
C GLY A 454 7.86 3.63 -8.55
N GLY A 455 6.84 2.99 -8.03
CA GLY A 455 6.00 3.40 -6.90
C GLY A 455 4.52 3.33 -7.26
N ALA A 456 3.79 2.48 -6.55
CA ALA A 456 2.38 2.21 -6.82
C ALA A 456 1.60 1.93 -5.52
N THR A 457 0.46 1.28 -5.62
CA THR A 457 -0.34 0.86 -4.47
C THR A 457 -0.08 -0.60 -4.14
N VAL A 458 -0.34 -0.97 -2.87
CA VAL A 458 -0.25 -2.36 -2.38
C VAL A 458 -0.98 -3.32 -3.33
N ILE A 459 -2.22 -3.01 -3.68
CA ILE A 459 -3.05 -3.90 -4.50
C ILE A 459 -2.57 -4.00 -5.96
N LEU A 460 -1.98 -2.95 -6.53
CA LEU A 460 -1.38 -3.01 -7.88
C LEU A 460 -0.16 -3.91 -7.88
N ALA A 461 0.69 -3.79 -6.85
CA ALA A 461 1.83 -4.67 -6.66
C ALA A 461 1.41 -6.14 -6.50
N MET A 462 0.35 -6.41 -5.71
CA MET A 462 -0.24 -7.74 -5.60
C MET A 462 -0.76 -8.26 -6.94
N GLY A 463 -1.39 -7.40 -7.74
CA GLY A 463 -1.88 -7.75 -9.09
C GLY A 463 -0.74 -8.19 -10.02
N ASP A 464 0.43 -7.55 -9.92
CA ASP A 464 1.61 -7.95 -10.67
C ASP A 464 2.10 -9.34 -10.23
N GLY A 465 2.22 -9.57 -8.92
CA GLY A 465 2.60 -10.87 -8.37
C GLY A 465 1.68 -12.00 -8.84
N ARG A 466 0.37 -11.76 -8.87
CA ARG A 466 -0.60 -12.74 -9.36
C ARG A 466 -0.45 -13.06 -10.84
N ARG A 467 -0.24 -12.02 -11.69
CA ARG A 467 0.00 -12.23 -13.14
C ARG A 467 1.28 -13.02 -13.37
N ALA A 468 2.35 -12.63 -12.69
CA ALA A 468 3.63 -13.35 -12.75
C ALA A 468 3.48 -14.82 -12.33
N ALA A 469 2.77 -15.10 -11.22
CA ALA A 469 2.54 -16.45 -10.75
C ALA A 469 1.76 -17.30 -11.76
N ALA A 470 0.71 -16.73 -12.37
CA ALA A 470 -0.08 -17.43 -13.36
C ALA A 470 0.72 -17.77 -14.63
N GLU A 471 1.61 -16.88 -15.06
CA GLU A 471 2.40 -17.06 -16.26
C GLU A 471 3.63 -17.96 -16.01
N MET A 472 4.30 -17.81 -14.87
CA MET A 472 5.40 -18.71 -14.48
C MET A 472 4.90 -20.15 -14.32
N ASP A 473 3.72 -20.37 -13.73
CA ASP A 473 3.09 -21.68 -13.62
C ASP A 473 2.93 -22.34 -15.00
N LYS A 474 2.34 -21.63 -15.97
CA LYS A 474 2.20 -22.14 -17.35
C LYS A 474 3.56 -22.45 -17.99
N SER A 475 4.56 -21.59 -17.77
CA SER A 475 5.90 -21.80 -18.33
C SER A 475 6.59 -23.03 -17.76
N LEU A 476 6.47 -23.26 -16.44
CA LEU A 476 7.11 -24.38 -15.75
C LEU A 476 6.39 -25.72 -15.95
N GLN A 477 5.08 -25.71 -16.22
CA GLN A 477 4.33 -26.93 -16.56
C GLN A 477 4.59 -27.43 -17.99
N ASN A 478 5.10 -26.58 -18.88
CA ASN A 478 5.41 -26.89 -20.27
C ASN A 478 6.88 -27.28 -20.49
N GLN A 479 7.71 -27.33 -19.45
CA GLN A 479 9.10 -27.80 -19.46
C GLN A 479 9.22 -29.25 -19.00
#